data_6a7fb497dc6d80a5638e0660ff1fa8a3
#
_entry.id   6a7fb497dc6d80a5638e0660ff1fa8a3
#
_cell.length_a   1.000
_cell.length_b   1.000
_cell.length_c   1.000
_cell.angle_alpha   90.00
_cell.angle_beta   90.00
_cell.angle_gamma   90.00
#
_symmetry.space_group_name_H-M   'P 1'
#
loop_
_entity.id
_entity.type
_entity.pdbx_description
1 polymer ?
#
loop_
_entity_poly.entity_id
_entity_poly.type
_entity_poly.pdbx_seq_one_letter_code
_entity_poly.pdbx_strand_id
1 'polypeptide(L)'
;RANMAPFLMAACTLVDRTGRHIQGGHYKEAIEPVELPEQTLTYNGKIDRPRLSKKALSKAEIESLARGYGGCTSELRSEVIGAWDFHANITTNIASTYIVDTTSNHLNGFIINLPCRGMTGYNWTADEMVFHHKPEEYGAIHFHDDDIDDARWEVDFTYEVPDLIKSGVYAARLRINGEDSSETEDFVPFVIKPPKGKTTSKLLFVLPSNSYMAYSNDNLGTNSVVAQLLAGKVPVMSASDLYLNEHREYGLSTYSQHSDGSGVAISSRLRPILNMRPKYRHWLSPSLWQLNADLHLTDWLEEKNLDFDVVTDEDLHIEGVDMLNRYGCVLTGSHPEYSSEKMLAAYESYQLNGGRWIYLGSDGFYWVSEYHPDNPNIIEVRKGEAGTRAWTANPGEYNNAFDGKYGGMWRARGRIPSKVCGLTFTAYGFDVSSYYRREPDSKRPECSWIFEGVGDDEVIGDFGLVGGGAAGLELDRYDLEFGTPHNAYLLARSENHTNLMLQVNEEIHFSVRGYYGGGTENPMVRADMIYYKTPNDGALFAPGSLSWCGSLSYNNYNNNVSKILENAIRGFLKEGPLP
;
A
#
# COMPACT_ATOMS: atom_id res chain seq x y z
N ARG A 1 50.26 0.73 2.28
CA ARG A 1 49.28 -0.26 1.81
C ARG A 1 48.09 0.50 1.30
N ALA A 2 47.61 0.25 0.07
CA ALA A 2 46.38 0.82 -0.42
C ALA A 2 45.24 0.32 0.47
N ASN A 3 44.39 1.25 0.94
CA ASN A 3 43.20 0.90 1.69
C ASN A 3 42.19 0.31 0.67
N MET A 4 41.85 -0.96 0.84
CA MET A 4 40.91 -1.69 -0.04
C MET A 4 39.47 -1.56 0.42
N ALA A 5 39.21 -0.82 1.53
CA ALA A 5 37.85 -0.60 2.00
C ALA A 5 37.10 0.37 1.07
N PRO A 6 35.80 0.15 0.81
CA PRO A 6 34.97 1.09 0.07
C PRO A 6 34.86 2.42 0.83
N PHE A 7 34.72 3.52 0.10
CA PHE A 7 34.36 4.81 0.68
C PHE A 7 32.84 4.85 0.86
N LEU A 8 32.39 4.94 2.09
CA LEU A 8 30.97 4.97 2.45
C LEU A 8 30.55 6.39 2.86
N MET A 9 29.32 6.78 2.49
CA MET A 9 28.63 7.96 2.96
C MET A 9 27.36 7.51 3.69
N ALA A 10 26.99 8.18 4.77
CA ALA A 10 25.86 7.84 5.63
C ALA A 10 25.95 6.45 6.28
N ALA A 11 27.11 5.82 6.24
CA ALA A 11 27.36 4.55 6.91
C ALA A 11 28.84 4.42 7.28
N CYS A 12 29.16 3.59 8.27
CA CYS A 12 30.52 3.16 8.53
C CYS A 12 30.55 1.64 8.74
N THR A 13 31.68 1.03 8.37
CA THR A 13 31.92 -0.39 8.61
C THR A 13 32.46 -0.61 10.03
N LEU A 14 31.93 -1.60 10.73
CA LEU A 14 32.55 -2.07 11.96
C LEU A 14 33.75 -2.96 11.62
N VAL A 15 34.87 -2.64 12.25
CA VAL A 15 36.09 -3.46 12.17
C VAL A 15 36.19 -4.22 13.49
N ASP A 16 36.42 -5.53 13.44
CA ASP A 16 36.63 -6.31 14.65
C ASP A 16 37.88 -5.82 15.43
N ARG A 17 38.03 -6.25 16.67
CA ARG A 17 39.17 -5.89 17.52
C ARG A 17 40.53 -6.26 16.95
N THR A 18 40.57 -7.07 15.88
CA THR A 18 41.78 -7.51 15.19
C THR A 18 42.07 -6.67 13.94
N GLY A 19 41.21 -5.70 13.60
CA GLY A 19 41.32 -4.86 12.41
C GLY A 19 40.87 -5.55 11.13
N ARG A 20 40.12 -6.64 11.21
CA ARG A 20 39.53 -7.29 10.04
C ARG A 20 38.15 -6.69 9.76
N HIS A 21 37.87 -6.44 8.49
CA HIS A 21 36.52 -6.11 8.06
C HIS A 21 35.63 -7.35 8.19
N ILE A 22 34.47 -7.16 8.83
CA ILE A 22 33.45 -8.20 8.90
C ILE A 22 32.71 -8.17 7.57
N GLN A 23 32.71 -9.28 6.83
CA GLN A 23 32.09 -9.39 5.51
C GLN A 23 30.60 -9.67 5.60
N GLY A 24 29.79 -9.02 4.76
CA GLY A 24 28.38 -9.33 4.55
C GLY A 24 27.86 -8.80 3.22
N GLY A 25 27.00 -9.55 2.55
CA GLY A 25 26.16 -9.19 1.40
C GLY A 25 26.86 -8.85 0.08
N HIS A 26 26.36 -9.42 -1.01
CA HIS A 26 26.78 -9.08 -2.38
C HIS A 26 25.78 -8.14 -3.03
N TYR A 27 26.24 -7.00 -3.57
CA TYR A 27 25.45 -6.12 -4.40
C TYR A 27 25.58 -6.52 -5.87
N LYS A 28 24.49 -7.00 -6.49
CA LYS A 28 24.53 -7.65 -7.83
C LYS A 28 24.60 -6.69 -9.03
N GLU A 29 24.39 -5.40 -8.84
CA GLU A 29 24.32 -4.42 -9.94
C GLU A 29 25.57 -3.57 -10.13
N ALA A 30 26.56 -3.73 -9.28
CA ALA A 30 27.87 -3.13 -9.52
C ALA A 30 28.58 -3.87 -10.66
N ILE A 31 29.33 -3.14 -11.48
CA ILE A 31 30.17 -3.71 -12.54
C ILE A 31 31.15 -4.76 -11.98
N GLU A 32 31.44 -4.70 -10.67
CA GLU A 32 32.01 -5.77 -9.86
C GLU A 32 31.26 -5.85 -8.52
N PRO A 33 31.00 -7.06 -7.97
CA PRO A 33 30.31 -7.21 -6.72
C PRO A 33 31.12 -6.57 -5.59
N VAL A 34 30.48 -5.62 -4.88
CA VAL A 34 31.04 -5.03 -3.67
C VAL A 34 30.53 -5.86 -2.48
N GLU A 35 31.43 -6.53 -1.78
CA GLU A 35 31.11 -7.15 -0.51
C GLU A 35 30.94 -6.06 0.56
N LEU A 36 29.73 -5.97 1.13
CA LEU A 36 29.43 -5.07 2.25
C LEU A 36 29.64 -5.81 3.58
N PRO A 37 30.15 -5.14 4.59
CA PRO A 37 30.31 -5.73 5.92
C PRO A 37 28.96 -6.01 6.61
N GLU A 38 28.91 -7.06 7.42
CA GLU A 38 27.69 -7.55 8.09
C GLU A 38 27.04 -6.55 9.05
N GLN A 39 27.79 -5.60 9.59
CA GLN A 39 27.25 -4.58 10.47
C GLN A 39 27.73 -3.21 10.03
N THR A 40 26.80 -2.36 9.62
CA THR A 40 27.03 -0.95 9.33
C THR A 40 26.32 -0.10 10.38
N LEU A 41 27.02 0.89 10.93
CA LEU A 41 26.38 2.00 11.60
C LEU A 41 25.92 2.97 10.52
N THR A 42 24.65 3.29 10.50
CA THR A 42 24.04 4.14 9.49
C THR A 42 23.65 5.49 10.08
N TYR A 43 23.55 6.48 9.19
CA TYR A 43 23.24 7.86 9.56
C TYR A 43 21.76 8.14 9.30
N ASN A 44 21.08 8.73 10.26
CA ASN A 44 19.74 9.27 10.10
C ASN A 44 19.80 10.75 9.76
N GLY A 45 19.29 11.13 8.60
CA GLY A 45 19.22 12.52 8.17
C GLY A 45 19.58 12.75 6.72
N LYS A 46 19.52 14.02 6.32
CA LYS A 46 19.78 14.44 4.94
C LYS A 46 21.26 14.76 4.73
N ILE A 47 21.79 14.27 3.61
CA ILE A 47 23.10 14.69 3.07
C ILE A 47 22.86 15.34 1.73
N ASP A 48 23.48 16.51 1.49
CA ASP A 48 23.40 17.25 0.25
C ASP A 48 24.80 17.63 -0.23
N ARG A 49 25.10 17.34 -1.50
CA ARG A 49 26.37 17.71 -2.19
C ARG A 49 27.64 17.44 -1.38
N PRO A 50 27.89 16.20 -0.93
CA PRO A 50 29.11 15.87 -0.21
C PRO A 50 30.34 16.06 -1.10
N ARG A 51 31.43 16.53 -0.51
CA ARG A 51 32.70 16.75 -1.21
C ARG A 51 33.87 16.25 -0.39
N LEU A 52 34.84 15.71 -1.04
CA LEU A 52 36.10 15.23 -0.44
C LEU A 52 37.25 16.08 -0.98
N SER A 53 38.00 16.72 -0.13
CA SER A 53 39.16 17.55 -0.50
C SER A 53 40.49 16.92 -0.06
N LYS A 54 41.57 17.24 -0.78
CA LYS A 54 42.96 16.78 -0.49
C LYS A 54 43.55 17.42 0.77
N LYS A 55 43.05 18.60 1.14
CA LYS A 55 43.54 19.40 2.25
C LYS A 55 42.42 19.92 3.12
N ALA A 56 42.72 20.38 4.32
CA ALA A 56 41.82 21.19 5.10
C ALA A 56 41.55 22.52 4.37
N LEU A 57 40.30 22.78 4.04
CA LEU A 57 39.89 24.01 3.38
C LEU A 57 39.74 25.15 4.42
N SER A 58 40.12 26.35 4.00
CA SER A 58 39.85 27.57 4.80
C SER A 58 38.35 27.88 4.82
N LYS A 59 37.93 28.70 5.80
CA LYS A 59 36.54 29.15 5.90
C LYS A 59 36.02 29.78 4.58
N ALA A 60 36.82 30.62 3.97
CA ALA A 60 36.47 31.27 2.70
C ALA A 60 36.29 30.26 1.54
N GLU A 61 37.13 29.24 1.47
CA GLU A 61 37.01 28.16 0.49
C GLU A 61 35.75 27.32 0.73
N ILE A 62 35.41 27.01 1.99
CA ILE A 62 34.18 26.30 2.35
C ILE A 62 32.94 27.13 1.98
N GLU A 63 32.93 28.42 2.31
CA GLU A 63 31.83 29.34 1.96
C GLU A 63 31.69 29.50 0.43
N SER A 64 32.78 29.47 -0.32
CA SER A 64 32.76 29.48 -1.78
C SER A 64 32.11 28.22 -2.36
N LEU A 65 32.45 27.04 -1.82
CA LEU A 65 31.81 25.76 -2.20
C LEU A 65 30.33 25.74 -1.84
N ALA A 66 29.95 26.26 -0.69
CA ALA A 66 28.56 26.31 -0.25
C ALA A 66 27.68 27.21 -1.13
N ARG A 67 28.25 28.28 -1.69
CA ARG A 67 27.55 29.20 -2.60
C ARG A 67 27.48 28.72 -4.05
N GLY A 68 28.36 27.81 -4.45
CA GLY A 68 28.42 27.28 -5.82
C GLY A 68 27.39 26.21 -6.07
N TYR A 69 26.39 26.50 -6.92
CA TYR A 69 25.41 25.51 -7.36
C TYR A 69 26.11 24.39 -8.14
N GLY A 70 26.19 23.20 -7.57
CA GLY A 70 26.51 21.95 -8.30
C GLY A 70 27.97 21.72 -8.70
N GLY A 71 28.87 22.65 -8.56
CA GLY A 71 30.25 22.48 -9.02
C GLY A 71 31.34 23.01 -8.07
N CYS A 72 32.54 22.45 -8.17
CA CYS A 72 33.71 23.11 -7.64
C CYS A 72 33.99 24.40 -8.42
N THR A 73 34.26 25.51 -7.70
CA THR A 73 34.79 26.71 -8.35
C THR A 73 36.08 26.36 -9.08
N SER A 74 36.39 27.06 -10.16
CA SER A 74 37.61 26.81 -10.95
C SER A 74 38.90 26.80 -10.11
N GLU A 75 38.90 27.59 -9.04
CA GLU A 75 40.03 27.74 -8.09
C GLU A 75 40.19 26.52 -7.16
N LEU A 76 39.12 25.83 -6.81
CA LEU A 76 39.17 24.67 -5.92
C LEU A 76 39.12 23.33 -6.64
N ARG A 77 38.93 23.35 -7.95
CA ARG A 77 38.80 22.13 -8.76
C ARG A 77 39.98 21.14 -8.62
N SER A 78 41.19 21.64 -8.44
CA SER A 78 42.38 20.83 -8.21
C SER A 78 42.48 20.25 -6.81
N GLU A 79 41.78 20.84 -5.84
CA GLU A 79 41.83 20.46 -4.44
C GLU A 79 40.74 19.46 -4.05
N VAL A 80 39.68 19.35 -4.86
CA VAL A 80 38.55 18.44 -4.59
C VAL A 80 38.81 17.11 -5.30
N ILE A 81 38.84 16.02 -4.54
CA ILE A 81 39.04 14.65 -5.01
C ILE A 81 37.74 14.08 -5.59
N GLY A 82 36.61 14.30 -4.92
CA GLY A 82 35.27 13.86 -5.31
C GLY A 82 34.21 14.88 -4.91
N ALA A 83 33.22 15.04 -5.76
CA ALA A 83 32.06 15.91 -5.52
C ALA A 83 30.84 15.22 -6.11
N TRP A 84 29.94 14.79 -5.22
CA TRP A 84 28.74 14.06 -5.63
C TRP A 84 27.54 14.98 -5.59
N ASP A 85 26.88 15.09 -6.74
CA ASP A 85 25.70 15.92 -6.89
C ASP A 85 24.45 15.04 -7.01
N PHE A 86 23.68 14.97 -5.94
CA PHE A 86 22.54 14.07 -5.85
C PHE A 86 21.30 14.56 -6.62
N HIS A 87 21.28 15.82 -7.09
CA HIS A 87 20.22 16.30 -7.96
C HIS A 87 20.44 15.91 -9.44
N ALA A 88 21.65 15.50 -9.81
CA ALA A 88 21.92 14.99 -11.14
C ALA A 88 20.97 13.81 -11.44
N ASN A 89 20.32 13.86 -12.60
CA ASN A 89 19.31 12.88 -13.06
C ASN A 89 17.99 12.81 -12.25
N ILE A 90 17.76 13.67 -11.26
CA ILE A 90 16.54 13.63 -10.47
C ILE A 90 15.26 13.85 -11.31
N THR A 91 15.34 14.56 -12.42
CA THR A 91 14.21 14.82 -13.33
C THR A 91 14.08 13.78 -14.44
N THR A 92 15.11 12.98 -14.69
CA THR A 92 15.16 12.03 -15.82
C THR A 92 15.15 10.57 -15.37
N ASN A 93 15.79 10.26 -14.26
CA ASN A 93 15.81 8.93 -13.67
C ASN A 93 16.13 9.01 -12.17
N ILE A 94 15.16 9.46 -11.39
CA ILE A 94 15.31 9.58 -9.93
C ILE A 94 15.41 8.22 -9.23
N ALA A 95 14.87 7.16 -9.83
CA ALA A 95 14.96 5.80 -9.33
C ALA A 95 16.36 5.19 -9.52
N SER A 96 17.25 5.85 -10.29
CA SER A 96 18.62 5.37 -10.47
C SER A 96 19.36 5.30 -9.14
N THR A 97 19.97 4.16 -8.90
CA THR A 97 20.88 3.94 -7.77
C THR A 97 22.28 4.50 -8.01
N TYR A 98 22.56 4.99 -9.21
CA TYR A 98 23.86 5.50 -9.61
C TYR A 98 24.04 6.97 -9.26
N ILE A 99 25.11 7.31 -8.55
CA ILE A 99 25.48 8.66 -8.14
C ILE A 99 26.73 9.12 -8.89
N VAL A 100 26.59 10.25 -9.56
CA VAL A 100 27.68 10.82 -10.39
C VAL A 100 28.62 11.67 -9.53
N ASP A 101 29.94 11.39 -9.64
CA ASP A 101 30.98 12.32 -9.24
C ASP A 101 31.21 13.34 -10.37
N THR A 102 31.01 14.60 -10.06
CA THR A 102 31.15 15.73 -11.01
C THR A 102 32.60 16.16 -11.25
N THR A 103 33.55 15.55 -10.56
CA THR A 103 34.98 15.81 -10.79
C THR A 103 35.53 15.00 -11.97
N SER A 104 36.74 15.34 -12.42
CA SER A 104 37.45 14.57 -13.46
C SER A 104 37.97 13.20 -13.00
N ASN A 105 37.80 12.89 -11.70
CA ASN A 105 38.26 11.59 -11.16
C ASN A 105 37.23 10.49 -11.35
N HIS A 106 35.94 10.85 -11.65
CA HIS A 106 34.85 9.91 -11.92
C HIS A 106 34.66 8.84 -10.81
N LEU A 107 34.79 9.27 -9.55
CA LEU A 107 34.55 8.41 -8.37
C LEU A 107 33.04 8.24 -8.13
N ASN A 108 32.39 7.67 -9.11
CA ASN A 108 30.93 7.47 -9.05
C ASN A 108 30.57 6.47 -7.96
N GLY A 109 29.37 6.60 -7.40
CA GLY A 109 28.87 5.76 -6.32
C GLY A 109 27.54 5.09 -6.63
N PHE A 110 27.09 4.24 -5.71
CA PHE A 110 25.80 3.58 -5.76
C PHE A 110 25.06 3.83 -4.46
N ILE A 111 23.75 4.01 -4.56
CA ILE A 111 22.82 4.06 -3.42
C ILE A 111 22.51 2.62 -3.00
N ILE A 112 22.50 2.37 -1.69
CA ILE A 112 22.18 1.09 -1.08
C ILE A 112 20.96 1.27 -0.19
N ASN A 113 20.06 0.28 -0.14
CA ASN A 113 18.83 0.24 0.63
C ASN A 113 17.80 1.31 0.26
N LEU A 114 17.96 1.96 -0.89
CA LEU A 114 16.99 2.87 -1.49
C LEU A 114 16.50 4.01 -0.56
N PRO A 115 17.39 4.85 -0.01
CA PRO A 115 16.99 6.01 0.76
C PRO A 115 16.20 7.02 -0.07
N CYS A 116 15.41 7.88 0.58
CA CYS A 116 14.52 8.81 -0.10
C CYS A 116 15.28 9.87 -0.91
N ARG A 117 14.94 9.99 -2.20
CA ARG A 117 15.41 11.05 -3.12
C ARG A 117 14.33 12.11 -3.37
N GLY A 118 14.69 13.19 -4.07
CA GLY A 118 13.78 14.29 -4.31
C GLY A 118 13.45 15.06 -3.02
N MET A 119 14.43 15.15 -2.14
CA MET A 119 14.32 15.80 -0.84
C MET A 119 14.89 17.22 -0.91
N THR A 120 14.30 18.12 -0.14
CA THR A 120 14.74 19.52 -0.06
C THR A 120 16.19 19.62 0.40
N GLY A 121 17.01 20.30 -0.41
CA GLY A 121 18.42 20.55 -0.13
C GLY A 121 18.65 21.72 0.85
N TYR A 122 19.91 21.95 1.22
CA TYR A 122 20.30 23.06 2.11
C TYR A 122 19.96 24.44 1.55
N ASN A 123 19.79 24.56 0.24
CA ASN A 123 19.52 25.78 -0.49
C ASN A 123 18.03 25.94 -0.92
N TRP A 124 17.16 25.09 -0.40
CA TRP A 124 15.74 25.19 -0.68
C TRP A 124 15.15 26.50 -0.17
N THR A 125 14.49 27.24 -1.06
CA THR A 125 13.97 28.60 -0.77
C THR A 125 12.49 28.61 -0.41
N ALA A 126 11.81 27.49 -0.56
CA ALA A 126 10.34 27.36 -0.46
C ALA A 126 9.55 28.13 -1.54
N ASP A 127 10.20 28.66 -2.57
CA ASP A 127 9.53 29.30 -3.72
C ASP A 127 8.92 28.25 -4.65
N GLU A 128 9.48 27.05 -4.68
CA GLU A 128 9.03 25.94 -5.51
C GLU A 128 8.87 24.66 -4.64
N MET A 129 7.71 24.00 -4.80
CA MET A 129 7.35 22.80 -4.04
C MET A 129 7.55 21.50 -4.83
N VAL A 130 7.95 21.60 -6.11
CA VAL A 130 8.08 20.47 -7.03
C VAL A 130 9.52 20.34 -7.51
N PHE A 131 10.17 19.25 -7.18
CA PHE A 131 11.59 19.03 -7.50
C PHE A 131 11.89 19.05 -9.01
N HIS A 132 10.93 18.72 -9.88
CA HIS A 132 11.10 18.80 -11.33
C HIS A 132 11.26 20.23 -11.85
N HIS A 133 10.69 21.20 -11.16
CA HIS A 133 10.72 22.61 -11.61
C HIS A 133 12.02 23.32 -11.19
N LYS A 134 12.63 22.87 -10.08
CA LYS A 134 13.83 23.49 -9.52
C LYS A 134 14.76 22.44 -8.91
N PRO A 135 15.24 21.49 -9.71
CA PRO A 135 15.97 20.31 -9.21
C PRO A 135 17.22 20.67 -8.40
N GLU A 136 17.85 21.81 -8.68
CA GLU A 136 19.02 22.28 -7.93
C GLU A 136 18.74 22.59 -6.45
N GLU A 137 17.49 22.74 -6.05
CA GLU A 137 17.10 22.90 -4.65
C GLU A 137 16.72 21.58 -3.96
N TYR A 138 16.75 20.47 -4.70
CA TYR A 138 16.36 19.14 -4.24
C TYR A 138 17.52 18.13 -4.31
N GLY A 139 18.71 18.61 -3.99
CA GLY A 139 19.94 17.83 -4.04
C GLY A 139 20.21 16.98 -2.80
N ALA A 140 19.26 16.84 -1.88
CA ALA A 140 19.47 15.98 -0.71
C ALA A 140 18.99 14.55 -0.97
N ILE A 141 19.66 13.60 -0.33
CA ILE A 141 19.19 12.24 -0.08
C ILE A 141 18.94 12.11 1.41
N HIS A 142 17.79 11.60 1.81
CA HIS A 142 17.44 11.32 3.19
C HIS A 142 17.72 9.85 3.50
N PHE A 143 18.67 9.61 4.37
CA PHE A 143 19.13 8.30 4.81
C PHE A 143 18.54 7.94 6.16
N HIS A 144 18.23 6.66 6.36
CA HIS A 144 17.72 6.13 7.62
C HIS A 144 18.43 4.83 7.99
N ASP A 145 18.52 4.54 9.28
CA ASP A 145 19.17 3.33 9.81
C ASP A 145 18.33 2.05 9.59
N ASP A 146 17.09 2.23 9.18
CA ASP A 146 16.10 1.18 8.92
C ASP A 146 15.58 1.17 7.46
N ASP A 147 16.26 1.87 6.53
CA ASP A 147 15.99 1.75 5.09
C ASP A 147 16.35 0.34 4.60
N ILE A 148 15.42 -0.31 3.88
CA ILE A 148 15.63 -1.63 3.29
C ILE A 148 14.88 -1.77 1.95
N ASP A 149 15.60 -2.13 0.89
CA ASP A 149 15.06 -2.47 -0.42
C ASP A 149 14.93 -3.98 -0.63
N ASP A 150 15.90 -4.75 -0.15
CA ASP A 150 16.00 -6.21 -0.29
C ASP A 150 16.82 -6.76 0.89
N ALA A 151 16.30 -7.75 1.59
CA ALA A 151 17.02 -8.46 2.64
C ALA A 151 18.19 -9.29 2.10
N ARG A 152 18.29 -9.47 0.80
CA ARG A 152 19.37 -10.18 0.07
C ARG A 152 19.63 -11.59 0.58
N TRP A 153 18.56 -12.28 1.01
CA TRP A 153 18.66 -13.65 1.48
C TRP A 153 19.03 -14.61 0.36
N GLU A 154 19.83 -15.59 0.70
CA GLU A 154 20.06 -16.73 -0.19
C GLU A 154 18.77 -17.56 -0.32
N VAL A 155 18.67 -18.31 -1.44
CA VAL A 155 17.50 -19.15 -1.71
C VAL A 155 17.62 -20.45 -0.89
N ASP A 156 16.71 -20.64 0.07
CA ASP A 156 16.65 -21.86 0.90
C ASP A 156 16.05 -23.05 0.14
N PHE A 157 14.99 -22.81 -0.63
CA PHE A 157 14.34 -23.84 -1.43
C PHE A 157 13.66 -23.25 -2.67
N THR A 158 13.45 -24.07 -3.67
CA THR A 158 12.70 -23.75 -4.89
C THR A 158 11.50 -24.66 -5.03
N TYR A 159 10.40 -24.11 -5.55
CA TYR A 159 9.19 -24.87 -5.86
C TYR A 159 8.87 -24.70 -7.35
N GLU A 160 8.86 -25.81 -8.10
CA GLU A 160 8.41 -25.80 -9.49
C GLU A 160 6.88 -25.90 -9.53
N VAL A 161 6.23 -24.87 -10.08
CA VAL A 161 4.77 -24.79 -10.15
C VAL A 161 4.24 -25.84 -11.13
N PRO A 162 3.41 -26.82 -10.69
CA PRO A 162 2.85 -27.81 -11.57
C PRO A 162 1.88 -27.23 -12.61
N ASP A 163 1.90 -27.74 -13.85
CA ASP A 163 1.08 -27.24 -14.97
C ASP A 163 -0.44 -27.25 -14.69
N LEU A 164 -0.91 -28.18 -13.85
CA LEU A 164 -2.33 -28.38 -13.56
C LEU A 164 -2.80 -27.76 -12.25
N ILE A 165 -1.94 -27.00 -11.55
CA ILE A 165 -2.36 -26.34 -10.32
C ILE A 165 -3.31 -25.19 -10.63
N LYS A 166 -4.40 -25.07 -9.85
CA LYS A 166 -5.33 -23.95 -9.99
C LYS A 166 -4.66 -22.62 -9.64
N SER A 167 -5.12 -21.54 -10.28
CA SER A 167 -4.84 -20.18 -9.81
C SER A 167 -5.42 -19.98 -8.42
N GLY A 168 -4.69 -19.29 -7.53
CA GLY A 168 -5.12 -19.10 -6.15
C GLY A 168 -4.03 -18.58 -5.24
N VAL A 169 -4.36 -18.43 -3.96
CA VAL A 169 -3.44 -18.06 -2.89
C VAL A 169 -2.96 -19.33 -2.19
N TYR A 170 -1.66 -19.50 -2.11
CA TYR A 170 -0.99 -20.66 -1.54
C TYR A 170 0.00 -20.24 -0.46
N ALA A 171 0.46 -21.19 0.33
CA ALA A 171 1.55 -20.95 1.27
C ALA A 171 2.44 -22.19 1.42
N ALA A 172 3.74 -21.98 1.50
CA ALA A 172 4.65 -22.99 2.01
C ALA A 172 4.48 -23.06 3.54
N ARG A 173 4.03 -24.20 4.05
CA ARG A 173 3.90 -24.44 5.49
C ARG A 173 5.20 -25.00 6.04
N LEU A 174 5.87 -24.23 6.86
CA LEU A 174 7.11 -24.60 7.55
C LEU A 174 6.76 -25.22 8.90
N ARG A 175 7.41 -26.34 9.27
CA ARG A 175 7.20 -27.02 10.54
C ARG A 175 8.53 -27.40 11.18
N ILE A 176 8.62 -27.24 12.49
CA ILE A 176 9.78 -27.69 13.25
C ILE A 176 9.62 -29.20 13.53
N ASN A 177 10.62 -29.99 13.14
CA ASN A 177 10.69 -31.45 13.40
C ASN A 177 9.47 -32.26 12.90
N GLY A 178 8.70 -31.74 11.95
CA GLY A 178 7.51 -32.41 11.42
C GLY A 178 6.31 -32.44 12.39
N GLU A 179 6.37 -31.74 13.51
CA GLU A 179 5.27 -31.64 14.47
C GLU A 179 4.09 -30.87 13.91
N ASP A 180 2.88 -31.35 14.17
CA ASP A 180 1.63 -30.70 13.76
C ASP A 180 1.05 -29.86 14.89
N SER A 181 1.78 -28.82 15.28
CA SER A 181 1.40 -27.86 16.31
C SER A 181 1.39 -26.45 15.73
N SER A 182 0.37 -25.65 16.07
CA SER A 182 0.29 -24.26 15.67
C SER A 182 1.40 -23.37 16.25
N GLU A 183 2.05 -23.83 17.31
CA GLU A 183 3.17 -23.12 17.96
C GLU A 183 4.52 -23.38 17.28
N THR A 184 4.60 -24.41 16.43
CA THR A 184 5.82 -24.85 15.76
C THR A 184 5.76 -24.68 14.25
N GLU A 185 4.81 -23.94 13.76
CA GLU A 185 4.62 -23.71 12.31
C GLU A 185 4.67 -22.25 11.91
N ASP A 186 5.07 -22.03 10.67
CA ASP A 186 5.02 -20.74 10.00
C ASP A 186 4.60 -20.91 8.54
N PHE A 187 4.26 -19.81 7.87
CA PHE A 187 3.76 -19.83 6.51
C PHE A 187 4.45 -18.75 5.66
N VAL A 188 4.84 -19.14 4.45
CA VAL A 188 5.30 -18.21 3.41
C VAL A 188 4.24 -18.17 2.32
N PRO A 189 3.37 -17.14 2.28
CA PRO A 189 2.32 -17.04 1.28
C PRO A 189 2.88 -16.65 -0.09
N PHE A 190 2.23 -17.16 -1.15
CA PHE A 190 2.51 -16.81 -2.53
C PHE A 190 1.25 -16.97 -3.40
N VAL A 191 1.25 -16.37 -4.57
CA VAL A 191 0.11 -16.41 -5.51
C VAL A 191 0.50 -17.21 -6.74
N ILE A 192 -0.37 -18.14 -7.13
CA ILE A 192 -0.27 -18.82 -8.43
C ILE A 192 -1.28 -18.19 -9.36
N LYS A 193 -0.77 -17.58 -10.42
CA LYS A 193 -1.54 -16.87 -11.45
C LYS A 193 -1.81 -17.77 -12.64
N PRO A 194 -2.84 -17.46 -13.48
CA PRO A 194 -2.96 -18.09 -14.80
C PRO A 194 -1.71 -17.80 -15.64
N PRO A 195 -1.38 -18.64 -16.62
CA PRO A 195 -0.33 -18.34 -17.58
C PRO A 195 -0.58 -16.99 -18.26
N LYS A 196 0.48 -16.22 -18.49
CA LYS A 196 0.40 -14.88 -19.08
C LYS A 196 -0.47 -14.87 -20.36
N GLY A 197 -1.43 -13.95 -20.40
CA GLY A 197 -2.34 -13.81 -21.54
C GLY A 197 -3.44 -14.87 -21.62
N LYS A 198 -3.56 -15.75 -20.63
CA LYS A 198 -4.61 -16.79 -20.56
C LYS A 198 -5.49 -16.59 -19.33
N THR A 199 -6.64 -17.23 -19.33
CA THR A 199 -7.54 -17.35 -18.18
C THR A 199 -7.90 -18.81 -17.97
N THR A 200 -8.16 -19.20 -16.72
CA THR A 200 -8.68 -20.53 -16.36
C THR A 200 -10.12 -20.45 -15.85
N SER A 201 -10.60 -19.23 -15.59
CA SER A 201 -11.97 -18.92 -15.17
C SER A 201 -12.53 -17.68 -15.87
N LYS A 202 -13.85 -17.46 -15.76
CA LYS A 202 -14.53 -16.21 -16.16
C LYS A 202 -14.52 -15.16 -15.02
N LEU A 203 -14.17 -15.56 -13.80
CA LEU A 203 -14.13 -14.73 -12.60
C LEU A 203 -12.68 -14.46 -12.23
N LEU A 204 -12.36 -13.18 -12.01
CA LEU A 204 -11.04 -12.74 -11.55
C LEU A 204 -11.17 -12.16 -10.14
N PHE A 205 -10.23 -12.51 -9.28
CA PHE A 205 -9.99 -11.84 -8.01
C PHE A 205 -8.64 -11.11 -8.05
N VAL A 206 -8.67 -9.78 -7.91
CA VAL A 206 -7.47 -8.94 -7.81
C VAL A 206 -7.14 -8.73 -6.33
N LEU A 207 -6.03 -9.30 -5.88
CA LEU A 207 -5.54 -9.11 -4.52
C LEU A 207 -4.96 -7.70 -4.35
N PRO A 208 -5.37 -6.95 -3.31
CA PRO A 208 -4.86 -5.59 -3.05
C PRO A 208 -3.44 -5.62 -2.44
N SER A 209 -2.50 -6.15 -3.22
CA SER A 209 -1.12 -6.40 -2.77
C SER A 209 -0.34 -5.11 -2.46
N ASN A 210 -0.73 -3.95 -3.02
CA ASN A 210 -0.17 -2.66 -2.65
C ASN A 210 -0.51 -2.30 -1.20
N SER A 211 -1.76 -2.56 -0.78
CA SER A 211 -2.16 -2.40 0.62
C SER A 211 -1.37 -3.35 1.53
N TYR A 212 -1.17 -4.61 1.11
CA TYR A 212 -0.34 -5.54 1.88
C TYR A 212 1.09 -5.02 2.06
N MET A 213 1.68 -4.46 1.01
CA MET A 213 3.02 -3.86 1.09
C MET A 213 3.03 -2.61 1.99
N ALA A 214 2.02 -1.75 1.89
CA ALA A 214 1.93 -0.54 2.70
C ALA A 214 1.79 -0.85 4.20
N TYR A 215 1.06 -1.90 4.56
CA TYR A 215 0.86 -2.36 5.95
C TYR A 215 1.86 -3.42 6.41
N SER A 216 2.84 -3.81 5.58
CA SER A 216 3.82 -4.81 5.94
C SER A 216 4.61 -4.40 7.18
N ASN A 217 4.59 -5.26 8.22
CA ASN A 217 5.27 -5.04 9.49
C ASN A 217 4.78 -3.78 10.25
N ASP A 218 3.48 -3.46 10.14
CA ASP A 218 2.87 -2.38 10.91
C ASP A 218 3.01 -2.64 12.42
N ASN A 219 3.54 -1.65 13.13
CA ASN A 219 3.73 -1.67 14.58
C ASN A 219 3.16 -0.42 15.29
N LEU A 220 2.25 0.31 14.65
CA LEU A 220 1.61 1.51 15.22
C LEU A 220 1.02 1.28 16.60
N GLY A 221 0.53 0.07 16.89
CA GLY A 221 -0.06 -0.29 18.17
C GLY A 221 0.89 -0.13 19.35
N THR A 222 2.20 -0.29 19.14
CA THR A 222 3.22 -0.14 20.20
C THR A 222 3.60 1.31 20.44
N ASN A 223 3.41 2.18 19.46
CA ASN A 223 3.89 3.57 19.47
C ASN A 223 2.76 4.61 19.53
N SER A 224 1.49 4.20 19.47
CA SER A 224 0.35 5.11 19.39
C SER A 224 -0.54 5.09 20.63
N VAL A 225 -0.52 6.18 21.40
CA VAL A 225 -1.51 6.41 22.47
C VAL A 225 -2.94 6.58 21.93
N VAL A 226 -3.07 6.87 20.65
CA VAL A 226 -4.36 7.03 19.97
C VAL A 226 -4.99 5.68 19.63
N ALA A 227 -4.21 4.60 19.56
CA ALA A 227 -4.70 3.26 19.22
C ALA A 227 -5.83 2.79 20.14
N GLN A 228 -5.75 3.07 21.44
CA GLN A 228 -6.80 2.73 22.40
C GLN A 228 -8.12 3.48 22.14
N LEU A 229 -8.03 4.75 21.72
CA LEU A 229 -9.21 5.56 21.38
C LEU A 229 -9.88 5.03 20.12
N LEU A 230 -9.12 4.68 19.09
CA LEU A 230 -9.66 4.15 17.84
C LEU A 230 -10.26 2.75 18.01
N ALA A 231 -9.63 1.90 18.82
CA ALA A 231 -10.09 0.53 19.05
C ALA A 231 -11.22 0.44 20.11
N GLY A 232 -11.46 1.50 20.89
CA GLY A 232 -12.40 1.49 22.02
C GLY A 232 -12.01 0.53 23.15
N LYS A 233 -10.79 0.01 23.12
CA LYS A 233 -10.26 -0.98 24.06
C LYS A 233 -8.74 -0.95 24.07
N VAL A 234 -8.13 -1.59 25.07
CA VAL A 234 -6.68 -1.79 25.10
C VAL A 234 -6.31 -2.76 23.97
N PRO A 235 -5.44 -2.37 23.02
CA PRO A 235 -4.95 -3.27 21.99
C PRO A 235 -4.23 -4.48 22.60
N VAL A 236 -4.46 -5.66 22.03
CA VAL A 236 -3.78 -6.88 22.44
C VAL A 236 -2.73 -7.23 21.39
N MET A 237 -1.46 -7.04 21.76
CA MET A 237 -0.33 -7.33 20.90
C MET A 237 -0.03 -8.84 20.90
N SER A 238 0.17 -9.39 19.72
CA SER A 238 0.67 -10.75 19.55
C SER A 238 2.18 -10.85 19.80
N ALA A 239 2.70 -12.05 19.94
CA ALA A 239 4.15 -12.26 20.01
C ALA A 239 4.88 -11.73 18.76
N SER A 240 4.25 -11.85 17.58
CA SER A 240 4.79 -11.31 16.33
C SER A 240 4.84 -9.78 16.32
N ASP A 241 3.83 -9.10 16.89
CA ASP A 241 3.82 -7.64 16.98
C ASP A 241 4.94 -7.13 17.90
N LEU A 242 5.13 -7.79 19.05
CA LEU A 242 6.21 -7.45 19.98
C LEU A 242 7.58 -7.71 19.35
N TYR A 243 7.73 -8.83 18.65
CA TYR A 243 8.96 -9.16 17.93
C TYR A 243 9.29 -8.12 16.86
N LEU A 244 8.32 -7.71 16.06
CA LEU A 244 8.51 -6.64 15.06
C LEU A 244 8.92 -5.30 15.67
N ASN A 245 8.40 -4.97 16.85
CA ASN A 245 8.79 -3.75 17.56
C ASN A 245 10.26 -3.76 18.02
N GLU A 246 10.81 -4.95 18.30
CA GLU A 246 12.21 -5.14 18.70
C GLU A 246 13.15 -5.31 17.49
N HIS A 247 12.61 -5.62 16.29
CA HIS A 247 13.36 -5.99 15.08
C HIS A 247 13.05 -5.06 13.90
N ARG A 248 13.41 -3.77 14.07
CA ARG A 248 13.21 -2.75 13.03
C ARG A 248 14.00 -3.02 11.75
N GLU A 249 15.08 -3.80 11.83
CA GLU A 249 15.89 -4.25 10.68
C GLU A 249 15.11 -5.07 9.65
N TYR A 250 13.91 -5.58 10.00
CA TYR A 250 13.00 -6.22 9.04
C TYR A 250 12.22 -5.20 8.18
N GLY A 251 12.48 -3.93 8.40
CA GLY A 251 11.83 -2.83 7.70
C GLY A 251 10.43 -2.52 8.21
N LEU A 252 10.06 -1.28 8.04
CA LEU A 252 8.86 -0.67 8.61
C LEU A 252 7.72 -0.60 7.58
N SER A 253 6.51 -0.35 8.07
CA SER A 253 5.35 -0.06 7.23
C SER A 253 5.31 1.40 6.81
N THR A 254 4.52 1.73 5.78
CA THR A 254 4.27 3.13 5.41
C THR A 254 3.40 3.90 6.43
N TYR A 255 3.02 3.27 7.53
CA TYR A 255 2.38 3.90 8.70
C TYR A 255 3.36 4.21 9.81
N SER A 256 4.60 3.73 9.71
CA SER A 256 5.64 3.92 10.71
C SER A 256 6.44 5.20 10.44
N GLN A 257 7.27 5.55 11.42
CA GLN A 257 8.26 6.61 11.32
C GLN A 257 9.66 6.03 11.53
N HIS A 258 10.62 6.55 10.78
CA HIS A 258 12.04 6.28 11.00
C HIS A 258 12.53 6.77 12.37
N SER A 259 13.73 6.39 12.76
CA SER A 259 14.32 6.77 14.05
C SER A 259 14.48 8.29 14.23
N ASP A 260 14.55 9.06 13.14
CA ASP A 260 14.60 10.53 13.14
C ASP A 260 13.22 11.21 13.16
N GLY A 261 12.14 10.43 13.16
CA GLY A 261 10.75 10.90 13.16
C GLY A 261 10.17 11.21 11.78
N SER A 262 10.93 11.06 10.71
CA SER A 262 10.42 11.18 9.35
C SER A 262 9.55 9.98 8.96
N GLY A 263 8.64 10.15 8.01
CA GLY A 263 7.72 9.09 7.61
C GLY A 263 8.34 8.09 6.65
N VAL A 264 7.98 6.81 6.81
CA VAL A 264 8.42 5.72 5.92
C VAL A 264 7.65 5.79 4.62
N ALA A 265 8.31 6.24 3.56
CA ALA A 265 7.70 6.43 2.24
C ALA A 265 7.87 5.23 1.30
N ILE A 266 8.80 4.34 1.55
CA ILE A 266 9.15 3.21 0.67
C ILE A 266 8.90 1.90 1.39
N SER A 267 8.26 0.95 0.69
CA SER A 267 8.05 -0.41 1.18
C SER A 267 8.44 -1.43 0.12
N SER A 268 9.14 -2.47 0.55
CA SER A 268 9.55 -3.60 -0.29
C SER A 268 8.94 -4.90 0.23
N ARG A 269 8.61 -5.82 -0.68
CA ARG A 269 8.25 -7.20 -0.33
C ARG A 269 9.44 -8.15 -0.24
N LEU A 270 10.64 -7.69 -0.59
CA LEU A 270 11.89 -8.50 -0.55
C LEU A 270 12.53 -8.48 0.84
N ARG A 271 11.71 -8.70 1.87
CA ARG A 271 12.10 -8.68 3.28
C ARG A 271 11.19 -9.60 4.11
N PRO A 272 11.55 -9.94 5.36
CA PRO A 272 10.64 -10.66 6.24
C PRO A 272 9.36 -9.83 6.50
N ILE A 273 8.19 -10.45 6.26
CA ILE A 273 6.90 -9.83 6.53
C ILE A 273 6.13 -10.74 7.47
N LEU A 274 5.93 -10.31 8.72
CA LEU A 274 5.36 -11.15 9.78
C LEU A 274 3.85 -11.02 9.93
N ASN A 275 3.25 -9.93 9.48
CA ASN A 275 1.82 -9.67 9.63
C ASN A 275 0.97 -10.02 8.38
N MET A 276 1.57 -10.44 7.28
CA MET A 276 0.88 -10.94 6.07
C MET A 276 0.98 -12.47 5.97
N ARG A 277 0.53 -13.17 7.02
CA ARG A 277 0.61 -14.62 7.17
C ARG A 277 -0.73 -15.19 7.55
N PRO A 278 -1.09 -16.40 7.12
CA PRO A 278 -2.26 -17.10 7.62
C PRO A 278 -2.32 -17.08 9.15
N LYS A 279 -3.51 -16.90 9.70
CA LYS A 279 -3.80 -16.84 11.14
C LYS A 279 -3.33 -15.59 11.89
N TYR A 280 -2.60 -14.66 11.28
CA TYR A 280 -2.27 -13.39 11.93
C TYR A 280 -3.56 -12.60 12.20
N ARG A 281 -3.66 -12.05 13.41
CA ARG A 281 -4.74 -11.15 13.84
C ARG A 281 -4.17 -9.80 14.14
N HIS A 282 -4.78 -8.79 13.56
CA HIS A 282 -4.31 -7.42 13.71
C HIS A 282 -4.61 -6.88 15.12
N TRP A 283 -3.68 -6.15 15.68
CA TRP A 283 -3.76 -5.59 17.04
C TRP A 283 -4.90 -4.57 17.20
N LEU A 284 -5.23 -3.80 16.16
CA LEU A 284 -6.22 -2.72 16.22
C LEU A 284 -7.66 -3.26 16.28
N SER A 285 -7.98 -4.20 15.42
CA SER A 285 -9.23 -4.93 15.49
C SER A 285 -8.90 -6.40 15.59
N PRO A 286 -9.02 -7.09 16.74
CA PRO A 286 -8.53 -8.46 16.90
C PRO A 286 -9.24 -9.46 15.97
N SER A 287 -9.14 -9.22 14.69
CA SER A 287 -9.70 -9.93 13.54
C SER A 287 -8.63 -10.16 12.48
N LEU A 288 -8.97 -10.92 11.46
CA LEU A 288 -8.13 -11.05 10.27
C LEU A 288 -8.08 -9.71 9.52
N TRP A 289 -6.91 -9.38 8.98
CA TRP A 289 -6.62 -8.10 8.33
C TRP A 289 -5.82 -8.30 7.05
N GLN A 290 -5.99 -7.43 6.06
CA GLN A 290 -5.27 -7.46 4.78
C GLN A 290 -5.35 -8.84 4.10
N LEU A 291 -4.21 -9.48 3.77
CA LEU A 291 -4.18 -10.80 3.14
C LEU A 291 -5.11 -11.81 3.85
N ASN A 292 -5.11 -11.82 5.18
CA ASN A 292 -5.93 -12.77 5.93
C ASN A 292 -7.42 -12.48 5.84
N ALA A 293 -7.82 -11.20 5.76
CA ALA A 293 -9.21 -10.80 5.51
C ALA A 293 -9.67 -11.25 4.11
N ASP A 294 -8.79 -11.17 3.12
CA ASP A 294 -9.09 -11.58 1.75
C ASP A 294 -9.19 -13.10 1.58
N LEU A 295 -8.58 -13.87 2.50
CA LEU A 295 -8.79 -15.33 2.55
C LEU A 295 -10.23 -15.72 2.93
N HIS A 296 -11.02 -14.85 3.58
CA HIS A 296 -12.47 -15.09 3.73
C HIS A 296 -13.18 -15.19 2.38
N LEU A 297 -12.76 -14.38 1.40
CA LEU A 297 -13.35 -14.42 0.07
C LEU A 297 -12.92 -15.66 -0.71
N THR A 298 -11.63 -16.01 -0.68
CA THR A 298 -11.15 -17.22 -1.39
C THR A 298 -11.75 -18.48 -0.82
N ASP A 299 -11.86 -18.59 0.50
CA ASP A 299 -12.54 -19.69 1.20
C ASP A 299 -14.01 -19.79 0.77
N TRP A 300 -14.72 -18.66 0.75
CA TRP A 300 -16.12 -18.61 0.34
C TRP A 300 -16.32 -18.96 -1.15
N LEU A 301 -15.44 -18.53 -2.05
CA LEU A 301 -15.49 -18.86 -3.47
C LEU A 301 -15.33 -20.38 -3.71
N GLU A 302 -14.41 -21.02 -3.00
CA GLU A 302 -14.23 -22.48 -3.04
C GLU A 302 -15.47 -23.22 -2.50
N GLU A 303 -16.02 -22.79 -1.36
CA GLU A 303 -17.24 -23.38 -0.78
C GLU A 303 -18.45 -23.28 -1.73
N LYS A 304 -18.58 -22.15 -2.44
CA LYS A 304 -19.66 -21.93 -3.42
C LYS A 304 -19.42 -22.60 -4.77
N ASN A 305 -18.31 -23.32 -4.93
CA ASN A 305 -17.89 -23.94 -6.19
C ASN A 305 -17.89 -22.94 -7.35
N LEU A 306 -17.35 -21.75 -7.10
CA LEU A 306 -17.11 -20.71 -8.07
C LEU A 306 -15.65 -20.77 -8.49
N ASP A 307 -15.37 -21.22 -9.71
CA ASP A 307 -14.02 -21.18 -10.26
C ASP A 307 -13.58 -19.72 -10.43
N PHE A 308 -12.35 -19.42 -10.04
CA PHE A 308 -11.78 -18.08 -10.12
C PHE A 308 -10.27 -18.11 -10.40
N ASP A 309 -9.80 -17.06 -11.03
CA ASP A 309 -8.39 -16.77 -11.17
C ASP A 309 -7.97 -15.69 -10.15
N VAL A 310 -6.72 -15.71 -9.72
CA VAL A 310 -6.14 -14.72 -8.81
C VAL A 310 -4.97 -14.04 -9.48
N VAL A 311 -4.92 -12.71 -9.36
CA VAL A 311 -3.78 -11.87 -9.73
C VAL A 311 -3.51 -10.84 -8.65
N THR A 312 -2.41 -10.11 -8.76
CA THR A 312 -2.02 -9.05 -7.80
C THR A 312 -2.16 -7.66 -8.41
N ASP A 313 -2.12 -6.63 -7.58
CA ASP A 313 -2.05 -5.23 -8.04
C ASP A 313 -0.86 -4.96 -8.96
N GLU A 314 0.28 -5.61 -8.72
CA GLU A 314 1.44 -5.53 -9.61
C GLU A 314 1.11 -6.03 -11.02
N ASP A 315 0.40 -7.14 -11.12
CA ASP A 315 -0.03 -7.67 -12.42
C ASP A 315 -0.95 -6.69 -13.14
N LEU A 316 -1.90 -6.10 -12.39
CA LEU A 316 -2.79 -5.07 -12.93
C LEU A 316 -2.03 -3.82 -13.37
N HIS A 317 -1.04 -3.38 -12.59
CA HIS A 317 -0.17 -2.26 -12.96
C HIS A 317 0.60 -2.52 -14.27
N ILE A 318 1.07 -3.76 -14.46
CA ILE A 318 1.88 -4.15 -15.63
C ILE A 318 1.02 -4.40 -16.88
N GLU A 319 -0.07 -5.19 -16.75
CA GLU A 319 -0.88 -5.63 -17.88
C GLU A 319 -2.08 -4.71 -18.18
N GLY A 320 -2.50 -3.90 -17.22
CA GLY A 320 -3.57 -2.91 -17.38
C GLY A 320 -4.92 -3.53 -17.74
N VAL A 321 -5.72 -2.78 -18.49
CA VAL A 321 -7.09 -3.16 -18.88
C VAL A 321 -7.15 -4.42 -19.75
N ASP A 322 -6.09 -4.73 -20.49
CA ASP A 322 -6.05 -5.92 -21.34
C ASP A 322 -6.17 -7.22 -20.53
N MET A 323 -5.67 -7.21 -19.30
CA MET A 323 -5.87 -8.31 -18.35
C MET A 323 -7.33 -8.41 -17.92
N LEU A 324 -7.92 -7.32 -17.47
CA LEU A 324 -9.30 -7.28 -16.97
C LEU A 324 -10.32 -7.67 -18.05
N ASN A 325 -10.13 -7.22 -19.29
CA ASN A 325 -11.03 -7.49 -20.43
C ASN A 325 -11.17 -8.97 -20.79
N ARG A 326 -10.32 -9.84 -20.24
CA ARG A 326 -10.42 -11.30 -20.46
C ARG A 326 -11.47 -11.95 -19.57
N TYR A 327 -11.99 -11.23 -18.56
CA TYR A 327 -12.86 -11.78 -17.53
C TYR A 327 -14.29 -11.24 -17.63
N GLY A 328 -15.24 -12.09 -17.35
CA GLY A 328 -16.66 -11.73 -17.32
C GLY A 328 -17.07 -10.98 -16.05
N CYS A 329 -16.35 -11.21 -14.94
CA CYS A 329 -16.55 -10.50 -13.69
C CYS A 329 -15.20 -10.36 -12.96
N VAL A 330 -14.96 -9.19 -12.39
CA VAL A 330 -13.77 -8.87 -11.60
C VAL A 330 -14.17 -8.54 -10.16
N LEU A 331 -13.46 -9.10 -9.17
CA LEU A 331 -13.62 -8.82 -7.75
C LEU A 331 -12.39 -8.09 -7.26
N THR A 332 -12.56 -7.13 -6.34
CA THR A 332 -11.46 -6.62 -5.52
C THR A 332 -11.42 -7.35 -4.18
N GLY A 333 -10.31 -7.20 -3.44
CA GLY A 333 -10.25 -7.58 -2.04
C GLY A 333 -10.96 -6.60 -1.11
N SER A 334 -10.83 -6.84 0.18
CA SER A 334 -11.49 -6.06 1.23
C SER A 334 -10.91 -4.66 1.42
N HIS A 335 -9.64 -4.42 1.05
CA HIS A 335 -8.96 -3.15 1.33
C HIS A 335 -8.03 -2.68 0.20
N PRO A 336 -8.54 -2.33 -1.00
CA PRO A 336 -7.72 -1.83 -2.11
C PRO A 336 -7.40 -0.33 -1.96
N GLU A 337 -6.85 0.06 -0.82
CA GLU A 337 -6.59 1.45 -0.40
C GLU A 337 -5.50 2.11 -1.25
N TYR A 338 -4.47 1.35 -1.64
CA TYR A 338 -3.29 1.84 -2.35
C TYR A 338 -3.32 1.45 -3.82
N SER A 339 -3.23 2.40 -4.70
CA SER A 339 -3.25 2.14 -6.13
C SER A 339 -2.32 3.05 -6.93
N SER A 340 -1.82 2.53 -8.05
CA SER A 340 -1.09 3.32 -9.03
C SER A 340 -2.02 3.94 -10.07
N GLU A 341 -1.52 4.93 -10.81
CA GLU A 341 -2.28 5.58 -11.88
C GLU A 341 -2.72 4.59 -12.96
N LYS A 342 -1.86 3.62 -13.31
CA LYS A 342 -2.17 2.59 -14.31
C LYS A 342 -3.29 1.66 -13.86
N MET A 343 -3.33 1.30 -12.58
CA MET A 343 -4.39 0.48 -12.01
C MET A 343 -5.75 1.19 -12.07
N LEU A 344 -5.82 2.45 -11.65
CA LEU A 344 -7.05 3.23 -11.75
C LEU A 344 -7.53 3.36 -13.20
N ALA A 345 -6.62 3.66 -14.12
CA ALA A 345 -6.93 3.75 -15.55
C ALA A 345 -7.44 2.42 -16.12
N ALA A 346 -6.92 1.29 -15.62
CA ALA A 346 -7.39 -0.02 -16.01
C ALA A 346 -8.83 -0.29 -15.55
N TYR A 347 -9.17 0.00 -14.29
CA TYR A 347 -10.55 -0.15 -13.79
C TYR A 347 -11.53 0.77 -14.52
N GLU A 348 -11.19 2.04 -14.71
CA GLU A 348 -12.03 2.99 -15.46
C GLU A 348 -12.27 2.52 -16.91
N SER A 349 -11.22 2.07 -17.58
CA SER A 349 -11.31 1.56 -18.95
C SER A 349 -12.13 0.25 -19.02
N TYR A 350 -11.97 -0.64 -18.05
CA TYR A 350 -12.73 -1.89 -17.95
C TYR A 350 -14.24 -1.61 -17.83
N GLN A 351 -14.64 -0.66 -17.01
CA GLN A 351 -16.04 -0.25 -16.88
C GLN A 351 -16.59 0.34 -18.20
N LEU A 352 -15.80 1.18 -18.87
CA LEU A 352 -16.20 1.75 -20.16
C LEU A 352 -16.31 0.69 -21.27
N ASN A 353 -15.54 -0.39 -21.19
CA ASN A 353 -15.56 -1.50 -22.13
C ASN A 353 -16.70 -2.51 -21.87
N GLY A 354 -17.57 -2.27 -20.89
CA GLY A 354 -18.66 -3.20 -20.54
C GLY A 354 -18.27 -4.22 -19.47
N GLY A 355 -17.19 -4.00 -18.76
CA GLY A 355 -16.74 -4.84 -17.66
C GLY A 355 -17.72 -4.84 -16.48
N ARG A 356 -17.90 -6.00 -15.85
CA ARG A 356 -18.74 -6.17 -14.67
C ARG A 356 -17.84 -6.36 -13.45
N TRP A 357 -18.00 -5.47 -12.47
CA TRP A 357 -17.06 -5.33 -11.39
C TRP A 357 -17.75 -5.32 -10.03
N ILE A 358 -17.18 -6.03 -9.06
CA ILE A 358 -17.62 -6.03 -7.67
C ILE A 358 -16.48 -5.51 -6.80
N TYR A 359 -16.70 -4.34 -6.23
CA TYR A 359 -15.81 -3.71 -5.26
C TYR A 359 -16.21 -4.15 -3.86
N LEU A 360 -15.45 -5.07 -3.23
CA LEU A 360 -15.80 -5.74 -1.97
C LEU A 360 -15.20 -5.08 -0.72
N GLY A 361 -14.71 -3.88 -0.83
CA GLY A 361 -13.99 -3.20 0.23
C GLY A 361 -14.60 -1.89 0.70
N SER A 362 -13.78 -1.19 1.43
CA SER A 362 -13.90 0.20 1.81
C SER A 362 -12.52 0.87 1.74
N ASP A 363 -12.50 2.20 1.84
CA ASP A 363 -11.28 3.03 1.72
C ASP A 363 -10.46 2.72 0.45
N GLY A 364 -11.16 2.23 -0.60
CA GLY A 364 -10.52 1.86 -1.85
C GLY A 364 -10.05 3.07 -2.65
N PHE A 365 -8.90 2.91 -3.33
CA PHE A 365 -8.34 3.93 -4.25
C PHE A 365 -8.09 5.29 -3.56
N TYR A 366 -7.71 5.24 -2.30
CA TYR A 366 -7.53 6.41 -1.46
C TYR A 366 -6.13 7.02 -1.61
N TRP A 367 -5.07 6.25 -1.32
CA TRP A 367 -3.68 6.68 -1.44
C TRP A 367 -3.09 6.41 -2.81
N VAL A 368 -2.31 7.38 -3.27
CA VAL A 368 -1.40 7.17 -4.39
C VAL A 368 -0.26 6.27 -3.94
N SER A 369 -0.05 5.17 -4.64
CA SER A 369 1.18 4.38 -4.57
C SER A 369 1.78 4.26 -5.96
N GLU A 370 3.11 4.26 -6.05
CA GLU A 370 3.77 4.07 -7.35
C GLU A 370 4.87 3.03 -7.23
N TYR A 371 4.99 2.20 -8.24
CA TYR A 371 6.03 1.18 -8.29
C TYR A 371 7.37 1.76 -8.71
N HIS A 372 8.45 1.22 -8.13
CA HIS A 372 9.79 1.52 -8.62
C HIS A 372 9.89 1.10 -10.09
N PRO A 373 10.37 1.99 -11.01
CA PRO A 373 10.32 1.73 -12.45
C PRO A 373 11.08 0.48 -12.90
N ASP A 374 12.15 0.13 -12.20
CA ASP A 374 13.03 -1.01 -12.55
C ASP A 374 12.86 -2.21 -11.59
N ASN A 375 12.08 -2.07 -10.50
CA ASN A 375 11.89 -3.12 -9.51
C ASN A 375 10.46 -3.12 -8.94
N PRO A 376 9.52 -3.87 -9.54
CA PRO A 376 8.12 -3.88 -9.11
C PRO A 376 7.88 -4.53 -7.73
N ASN A 377 8.93 -5.00 -7.06
CA ASN A 377 8.83 -5.45 -5.67
C ASN A 377 8.77 -4.30 -4.66
N ILE A 378 8.88 -3.06 -5.12
CA ILE A 378 9.00 -1.87 -4.27
C ILE A 378 7.93 -0.86 -4.66
N ILE A 379 7.26 -0.30 -3.65
CA ILE A 379 6.32 0.82 -3.82
C ILE A 379 6.78 2.03 -3.03
N GLU A 380 6.42 3.21 -3.53
CA GLU A 380 6.54 4.48 -2.83
C GLU A 380 5.15 5.05 -2.53
N VAL A 381 5.00 5.55 -1.30
CA VAL A 381 3.81 6.27 -0.82
C VAL A 381 4.27 7.50 -0.05
N ARG A 382 4.10 8.71 -0.61
CA ARG A 382 4.34 9.95 0.14
C ARG A 382 3.03 10.52 0.62
N LYS A 383 2.85 10.57 1.93
CA LYS A 383 1.61 11.10 2.54
C LYS A 383 1.70 12.62 2.59
N GLY A 384 0.72 13.28 1.97
CA GLY A 384 0.65 14.73 1.89
C GLY A 384 -0.05 15.37 3.08
N GLU A 385 -0.62 16.55 2.88
CA GLU A 385 -1.22 17.39 3.93
C GLU A 385 -2.60 16.92 4.41
N ALA A 386 -3.28 16.08 3.63
CA ALA A 386 -4.65 15.63 3.88
C ALA A 386 -4.72 14.10 3.97
N GLY A 387 -5.87 13.61 4.46
CA GLY A 387 -6.14 12.19 4.62
C GLY A 387 -5.88 11.66 6.03
N THR A 388 -6.40 10.45 6.30
CA THR A 388 -6.19 9.73 7.56
C THR A 388 -4.81 9.08 7.54
N ARG A 389 -3.85 9.67 8.23
CA ARG A 389 -2.43 9.32 8.14
C ARG A 389 -1.72 9.34 9.50
N ALA A 390 -0.65 8.56 9.62
CA ALA A 390 0.21 8.53 10.80
C ALA A 390 1.34 9.57 10.77
N TRP A 391 1.69 10.07 9.55
CA TRP A 391 2.73 11.08 9.36
C TRP A 391 2.44 11.92 8.11
N THR A 392 3.13 13.04 7.97
CA THR A 392 3.04 13.94 6.81
C THR A 392 4.45 14.22 6.31
N ALA A 393 4.65 14.17 4.98
CA ALA A 393 5.88 14.62 4.36
C ALA A 393 6.14 16.11 4.68
N ASN A 394 7.39 16.51 4.71
CA ASN A 394 7.73 17.93 4.91
C ASN A 394 7.28 18.79 3.72
N PRO A 395 7.04 20.09 3.93
CA PRO A 395 6.80 21.02 2.83
C PRO A 395 7.88 20.90 1.74
N GLY A 396 7.46 20.87 0.48
CA GLY A 396 8.34 20.65 -0.66
C GLY A 396 8.62 19.17 -0.98
N GLU A 397 8.27 18.22 -0.14
CA GLU A 397 8.61 16.80 -0.29
C GLU A 397 7.40 15.90 -0.56
N TYR A 398 6.29 16.48 -1.06
CA TYR A 398 5.05 15.76 -1.32
C TYR A 398 5.06 14.94 -2.62
N ASN A 399 5.98 15.21 -3.55
CA ASN A 399 6.03 14.52 -4.83
C ASN A 399 6.76 13.18 -4.69
N ASN A 400 6.13 12.11 -5.19
CA ASN A 400 6.78 10.82 -5.29
C ASN A 400 8.06 10.89 -6.12
N ALA A 401 9.10 10.19 -5.71
CA ALA A 401 10.33 10.07 -6.46
C ALA A 401 10.13 9.22 -7.72
N PHE A 402 9.31 8.16 -7.65
CA PHE A 402 9.21 7.18 -8.73
C PHE A 402 8.43 7.66 -9.96
N ASP A 403 7.45 8.55 -9.80
CA ASP A 403 6.68 9.12 -10.92
C ASP A 403 6.79 10.65 -11.04
N GLY A 404 7.43 11.32 -10.08
CA GLY A 404 7.60 12.77 -10.03
C GLY A 404 6.34 13.56 -9.77
N LYS A 405 5.20 12.92 -9.53
CA LYS A 405 3.91 13.56 -9.34
C LYS A 405 3.59 13.72 -7.85
N TYR A 406 2.66 14.61 -7.54
CA TYR A 406 2.18 14.82 -6.18
C TYR A 406 1.68 13.50 -5.55
N GLY A 407 2.18 13.16 -4.39
CA GLY A 407 1.75 12.00 -3.61
C GLY A 407 0.41 12.22 -2.89
N GLY A 408 0.23 11.60 -1.74
CA GLY A 408 -0.98 11.75 -0.96
C GLY A 408 -2.19 11.05 -1.55
N MET A 409 -3.37 11.66 -1.42
CA MET A 409 -4.63 11.06 -1.87
C MET A 409 -4.85 11.22 -3.37
N TRP A 410 -5.51 10.25 -4.00
CA TRP A 410 -5.98 10.35 -5.38
C TRP A 410 -6.94 11.53 -5.60
N ARG A 411 -7.72 11.89 -4.57
CA ARG A 411 -8.56 13.10 -4.57
C ARG A 411 -7.74 14.36 -4.89
N ALA A 412 -6.54 14.50 -4.34
CA ALA A 412 -5.66 15.65 -4.60
C ALA A 412 -5.13 15.70 -6.05
N ARG A 413 -5.10 14.56 -6.75
CA ARG A 413 -4.82 14.46 -8.18
C ARG A 413 -6.09 14.60 -9.06
N GLY A 414 -7.25 14.98 -8.48
CA GLY A 414 -8.53 15.12 -9.18
C GLY A 414 -9.24 13.81 -9.52
N ARG A 415 -8.78 12.69 -8.96
CA ARG A 415 -9.36 11.35 -9.14
C ARG A 415 -9.96 10.85 -7.82
N ILE A 416 -11.16 11.34 -7.51
CA ILE A 416 -11.86 10.92 -6.30
C ILE A 416 -12.35 9.47 -6.43
N PRO A 417 -12.26 8.62 -5.38
CA PRO A 417 -12.63 7.21 -5.43
C PRO A 417 -14.04 6.94 -5.96
N SER A 418 -15.04 7.75 -5.59
CA SER A 418 -16.43 7.59 -6.06
C SER A 418 -16.59 7.65 -7.59
N LYS A 419 -15.68 8.27 -8.33
CA LYS A 419 -15.67 8.23 -9.80
C LYS A 419 -15.15 6.90 -10.34
N VAL A 420 -14.43 6.13 -9.54
CA VAL A 420 -13.88 4.83 -9.90
C VAL A 420 -14.82 3.72 -9.46
N CYS A 421 -15.19 3.67 -8.17
CA CYS A 421 -15.99 2.59 -7.57
C CYS A 421 -17.40 3.00 -7.13
N GLY A 422 -17.81 4.23 -7.40
CA GLY A 422 -19.16 4.74 -7.04
C GLY A 422 -19.32 5.16 -5.59
N LEU A 423 -18.38 4.83 -4.72
CA LEU A 423 -18.38 5.14 -3.30
C LEU A 423 -17.12 5.89 -2.89
N THR A 424 -17.15 6.57 -1.75
CA THR A 424 -15.98 7.24 -1.19
C THR A 424 -15.89 6.97 0.31
N PHE A 425 -14.67 6.78 0.78
CA PHE A 425 -14.35 6.61 2.19
C PHE A 425 -14.87 7.77 3.01
N THR A 426 -15.60 7.48 4.07
CA THR A 426 -16.28 8.49 4.88
C THR A 426 -16.06 8.38 6.38
N ALA A 427 -15.87 7.16 6.89
CA ALA A 427 -15.72 6.97 8.33
C ALA A 427 -14.89 5.73 8.67
N TYR A 428 -14.24 5.77 9.81
CA TYR A 428 -13.45 4.67 10.36
C TYR A 428 -13.62 4.56 11.88
N GLY A 429 -13.49 3.33 12.40
CA GLY A 429 -13.51 3.00 13.82
C GLY A 429 -13.36 1.50 14.01
N PHE A 430 -12.68 1.07 15.06
CA PHE A 430 -12.19 -0.30 15.17
C PHE A 430 -12.71 -1.03 16.42
N ASP A 431 -13.82 -0.57 16.98
CA ASP A 431 -14.46 -1.19 18.15
C ASP A 431 -15.39 -2.35 17.77
N VAL A 432 -16.48 -2.07 17.06
CA VAL A 432 -17.47 -3.05 16.61
C VAL A 432 -18.00 -2.70 15.22
N SER A 433 -18.34 -3.73 14.46
CA SER A 433 -19.04 -3.59 13.17
C SER A 433 -20.56 -3.68 13.37
N SER A 434 -21.31 -3.11 12.43
CA SER A 434 -22.77 -3.07 12.44
C SER A 434 -23.34 -3.81 11.22
N TYR A 435 -24.58 -3.50 10.84
CA TYR A 435 -25.38 -4.20 9.84
C TYR A 435 -26.04 -3.22 8.87
N TYR A 436 -26.69 -3.76 7.81
CA TYR A 436 -27.43 -2.96 6.83
C TYR A 436 -28.94 -3.21 6.90
N ARG A 437 -29.69 -2.18 6.46
CA ARG A 437 -31.09 -2.30 6.08
C ARG A 437 -31.28 -1.93 4.61
N ARG A 438 -32.21 -2.63 3.97
CA ARG A 438 -32.53 -2.40 2.56
C ARG A 438 -33.20 -1.04 2.36
N GLU A 439 -32.75 -0.35 1.31
CA GLU A 439 -33.35 0.89 0.82
C GLU A 439 -34.37 0.61 -0.30
N PRO A 440 -35.28 1.54 -0.63
CA PRO A 440 -36.32 1.34 -1.63
C PRO A 440 -35.81 0.88 -3.00
N ASP A 441 -34.65 1.34 -3.44
CA ASP A 441 -34.08 0.96 -4.73
C ASP A 441 -33.76 -0.54 -4.83
N SER A 442 -33.51 -1.22 -3.73
CA SER A 442 -33.27 -2.67 -3.72
C SER A 442 -34.48 -3.50 -4.18
N LYS A 443 -35.68 -2.90 -4.17
CA LYS A 443 -36.94 -3.54 -4.57
C LYS A 443 -37.30 -3.30 -6.04
N ARG A 444 -36.53 -2.44 -6.74
CA ARG A 444 -36.74 -2.17 -8.17
C ARG A 444 -36.43 -3.41 -9.03
N PRO A 445 -37.14 -3.62 -10.14
CA PRO A 445 -36.88 -4.76 -11.02
C PRO A 445 -35.41 -4.89 -11.44
N GLU A 446 -34.72 -3.76 -11.64
CA GLU A 446 -33.32 -3.68 -12.04
C GLU A 446 -32.36 -4.19 -10.96
N CYS A 447 -32.79 -4.23 -9.69
CA CYS A 447 -31.94 -4.51 -8.52
C CYS A 447 -32.39 -5.74 -7.72
N SER A 448 -33.68 -6.09 -7.77
CA SER A 448 -34.31 -7.10 -6.89
C SER A 448 -33.67 -8.49 -6.99
N TRP A 449 -33.09 -8.81 -8.14
CA TRP A 449 -32.38 -10.07 -8.38
C TRP A 449 -31.14 -10.26 -7.49
N ILE A 450 -30.51 -9.15 -7.05
CA ILE A 450 -29.37 -9.17 -6.09
C ILE A 450 -29.82 -9.70 -4.73
N PHE A 451 -31.07 -9.44 -4.36
CA PHE A 451 -31.66 -9.81 -3.07
C PHE A 451 -32.57 -11.05 -3.14
N GLU A 452 -32.51 -11.83 -4.22
CA GLU A 452 -33.27 -13.06 -4.31
C GLU A 452 -32.96 -14.00 -3.14
N GLY A 453 -34.00 -14.39 -2.39
CA GLY A 453 -33.86 -15.20 -1.18
C GLY A 453 -33.48 -14.44 0.10
N VAL A 454 -33.51 -13.11 0.06
CA VAL A 454 -33.31 -12.22 1.23
C VAL A 454 -34.59 -11.42 1.47
N GLY A 455 -35.13 -11.46 2.70
CA GLY A 455 -36.35 -10.79 3.06
C GLY A 455 -36.26 -9.26 2.97
N ASP A 456 -37.44 -8.62 2.73
CA ASP A 456 -37.50 -7.15 2.53
C ASP A 456 -37.10 -6.35 3.78
N ASP A 457 -37.48 -6.86 4.97
CA ASP A 457 -37.22 -6.24 6.25
C ASP A 457 -36.10 -6.96 7.03
N GLU A 458 -35.41 -7.88 6.40
CA GLU A 458 -34.35 -8.65 7.01
C GLU A 458 -33.14 -7.76 7.27
N VAL A 459 -32.56 -7.88 8.48
CA VAL A 459 -31.31 -7.23 8.83
C VAL A 459 -30.16 -7.99 8.12
N ILE A 460 -29.33 -7.27 7.38
CA ILE A 460 -28.25 -7.86 6.59
C ILE A 460 -26.95 -7.75 7.38
N GLY A 461 -26.37 -8.92 7.73
CA GLY A 461 -25.04 -8.98 8.29
C GLY A 461 -24.89 -8.41 9.71
N ASP A 462 -25.83 -8.70 10.63
CA ASP A 462 -25.68 -8.46 12.07
C ASP A 462 -24.83 -9.54 12.76
N PHE A 463 -23.93 -10.11 12.02
CA PHE A 463 -22.99 -11.18 12.37
C PHE A 463 -21.72 -11.09 11.54
N GLY A 464 -20.63 -11.64 12.02
CA GLY A 464 -19.36 -11.72 11.27
C GLY A 464 -18.16 -11.89 12.18
N LEU A 465 -17.03 -12.31 11.59
CA LEU A 465 -15.76 -12.53 12.28
C LEU A 465 -14.94 -11.24 12.44
N VAL A 466 -15.33 -10.17 11.75
CA VAL A 466 -14.65 -8.87 11.78
C VAL A 466 -15.57 -7.88 12.49
N GLY A 467 -15.28 -7.57 13.74
CA GLY A 467 -16.07 -6.65 14.56
C GLY A 467 -17.50 -7.09 14.89
N GLY A 468 -17.92 -8.30 14.50
CA GLY A 468 -19.26 -8.85 14.79
C GLY A 468 -20.35 -8.46 13.80
N GLY A 469 -20.05 -7.81 12.68
CA GLY A 469 -21.02 -7.38 11.68
C GLY A 469 -20.42 -7.18 10.29
N ALA A 470 -21.26 -6.96 9.29
CA ALA A 470 -20.86 -6.78 7.90
C ALA A 470 -20.54 -5.32 7.52
N ALA A 471 -20.85 -4.35 8.40
CA ALA A 471 -20.60 -2.92 8.18
C ALA A 471 -19.70 -2.37 9.28
N GLY A 472 -18.41 -2.23 9.02
CA GLY A 472 -17.49 -1.77 10.06
C GLY A 472 -16.05 -1.62 9.63
N LEU A 473 -15.23 -1.25 10.57
CA LEU A 473 -13.85 -0.83 10.52
C LEU A 473 -13.69 0.44 9.66
N GLU A 474 -13.96 0.36 8.39
CA GLU A 474 -13.95 1.46 7.44
C GLU A 474 -15.21 1.39 6.58
N LEU A 475 -15.79 2.55 6.30
CA LEU A 475 -17.09 2.69 5.65
C LEU A 475 -16.99 3.65 4.46
N ASP A 476 -17.59 3.23 3.35
CA ASP A 476 -17.75 4.05 2.15
C ASP A 476 -19.20 4.46 1.94
N ARG A 477 -19.40 5.71 1.54
CA ARG A 477 -20.72 6.32 1.39
C ARG A 477 -21.01 6.65 -0.07
N TYR A 478 -22.29 6.47 -0.44
CA TYR A 478 -22.90 7.09 -1.61
C TYR A 478 -22.99 8.60 -1.43
N ASP A 479 -22.43 9.38 -2.35
CA ASP A 479 -22.52 10.83 -2.32
C ASP A 479 -22.38 11.43 -3.72
N LEU A 480 -23.46 12.03 -4.23
CA LEU A 480 -23.49 12.67 -5.55
C LEU A 480 -22.51 13.87 -5.65
N GLU A 481 -22.28 14.58 -4.55
CA GLU A 481 -21.36 15.73 -4.54
C GLU A 481 -19.90 15.27 -4.68
N PHE A 482 -19.59 14.03 -4.25
CA PHE A 482 -18.29 13.43 -4.42
C PHE A 482 -18.17 12.58 -5.69
N GLY A 483 -19.21 12.55 -6.54
CA GLY A 483 -19.12 11.97 -7.86
C GLY A 483 -19.64 10.55 -8.01
N THR A 484 -20.41 10.03 -7.03
CA THR A 484 -21.23 8.83 -7.25
C THR A 484 -22.05 9.01 -8.52
N PRO A 485 -22.08 8.03 -9.44
CA PRO A 485 -22.86 8.14 -10.68
C PRO A 485 -24.35 8.39 -10.41
N HIS A 486 -24.97 9.32 -11.16
CA HIS A 486 -26.39 9.67 -10.98
C HIS A 486 -27.37 8.52 -11.24
N ASN A 487 -26.95 7.50 -11.97
CA ASN A 487 -27.71 6.28 -12.22
C ASN A 487 -27.45 5.17 -11.21
N ALA A 488 -26.71 5.45 -10.13
CA ALA A 488 -26.46 4.47 -9.08
C ALA A 488 -27.71 4.32 -8.21
N TYR A 489 -28.09 3.08 -7.98
CA TYR A 489 -29.13 2.67 -7.05
C TYR A 489 -28.53 2.50 -5.66
N LEU A 490 -29.15 3.11 -4.66
CA LEU A 490 -28.82 2.91 -3.26
C LEU A 490 -29.61 1.71 -2.73
N LEU A 491 -28.95 0.58 -2.58
CA LEU A 491 -29.58 -0.71 -2.28
C LEU A 491 -29.83 -0.95 -0.79
N ALA A 492 -28.85 -0.60 0.02
CA ALA A 492 -28.91 -0.74 1.47
C ALA A 492 -27.99 0.27 2.14
N ARG A 493 -28.29 0.57 3.39
CA ARG A 493 -27.52 1.51 4.21
C ARG A 493 -27.24 0.89 5.56
N SER A 494 -26.04 1.07 6.07
CA SER A 494 -25.71 0.65 7.43
C SER A 494 -26.23 1.64 8.47
N GLU A 495 -26.51 1.13 9.64
CA GLU A 495 -27.04 1.90 10.76
C GLU A 495 -26.47 1.40 12.10
N ASN A 496 -26.75 2.10 13.18
CA ASN A 496 -26.40 1.70 14.55
C ASN A 496 -24.89 1.61 14.81
N HIS A 497 -24.11 2.50 14.20
CA HIS A 497 -22.68 2.65 14.49
C HIS A 497 -22.47 3.33 15.85
N THR A 498 -21.34 3.02 16.51
CA THR A 498 -20.95 3.63 17.78
C THR A 498 -20.37 5.03 17.59
N ASN A 499 -20.17 5.75 18.70
CA ASN A 499 -19.48 7.05 18.69
C ASN A 499 -17.96 6.95 18.51
N LEU A 500 -17.40 5.74 18.45
CA LEU A 500 -16.01 5.51 18.10
C LEU A 500 -15.79 5.40 16.58
N MET A 501 -16.87 5.22 15.81
CA MET A 501 -16.85 5.36 14.36
C MET A 501 -16.90 6.85 14.01
N LEU A 502 -15.80 7.39 13.50
CA LEU A 502 -15.59 8.82 13.26
C LEU A 502 -15.53 9.13 11.78
N GLN A 503 -16.07 10.28 11.39
CA GLN A 503 -15.93 10.79 10.03
C GLN A 503 -14.47 11.12 9.72
N VAL A 504 -14.03 10.88 8.47
CA VAL A 504 -12.67 11.13 8.01
C VAL A 504 -12.31 12.61 8.03
N ASN A 505 -11.05 12.91 8.31
CA ASN A 505 -10.58 14.28 8.53
C ASN A 505 -10.79 15.20 7.33
N GLU A 506 -10.56 14.72 6.13
CA GLU A 506 -10.69 15.50 4.90
C GLU A 506 -12.13 15.93 4.60
N GLU A 507 -13.12 15.22 5.10
CA GLU A 507 -14.53 15.63 4.98
C GLU A 507 -14.93 16.65 6.04
N ILE A 508 -14.39 16.58 7.24
CA ILE A 508 -14.66 17.53 8.31
C ILE A 508 -14.10 18.92 7.94
N HIS A 509 -12.91 18.98 7.38
CA HIS A 509 -12.25 20.25 7.03
C HIS A 509 -12.85 20.94 5.81
N PHE A 510 -13.38 20.20 4.86
CA PHE A 510 -13.88 20.74 3.60
C PHE A 510 -15.40 20.77 3.50
N SER A 511 -16.10 20.14 4.43
CA SER A 511 -17.56 20.13 4.48
C SER A 511 -18.05 21.19 5.46
N VAL A 512 -18.84 22.16 4.97
CA VAL A 512 -19.57 23.13 5.78
C VAL A 512 -20.71 22.47 6.57
N ARG A 513 -20.91 21.18 6.40
CA ARG A 513 -22.02 20.40 6.99
C ARG A 513 -21.83 20.06 8.47
N GLY A 514 -20.71 20.41 9.09
CA GLY A 514 -20.51 20.60 10.53
C GLY A 514 -21.08 19.55 11.50
N TYR A 515 -21.09 18.28 11.14
CA TYR A 515 -21.41 17.23 12.11
C TYR A 515 -20.16 16.86 12.90
N TYR A 516 -20.21 17.14 14.20
CA TYR A 516 -19.14 16.81 15.14
C TYR A 516 -19.67 15.71 16.06
N GLY A 517 -19.57 14.48 15.66
CA GLY A 517 -20.04 13.35 16.47
C GLY A 517 -19.69 12.04 15.79
N GLY A 518 -19.72 10.98 16.56
CA GLY A 518 -19.55 9.63 16.04
C GLY A 518 -20.86 9.07 15.46
N GLY A 519 -20.87 7.80 15.18
CA GLY A 519 -21.91 7.12 14.44
C GLY A 519 -23.32 7.19 15.03
N THR A 520 -23.50 7.48 16.33
CA THR A 520 -24.83 7.64 16.92
C THR A 520 -25.49 8.96 16.56
N GLU A 521 -24.75 9.98 16.15
CA GLU A 521 -25.26 11.34 15.92
C GLU A 521 -24.95 11.85 14.50
N ASN A 522 -23.91 11.35 13.87
CA ASN A 522 -23.46 11.82 12.58
C ASN A 522 -24.03 10.97 11.43
N PRO A 523 -24.98 11.50 10.64
CA PRO A 523 -25.61 10.75 9.55
C PRO A 523 -24.65 10.45 8.39
N MET A 524 -23.46 11.05 8.36
CA MET A 524 -22.42 10.77 7.36
C MET A 524 -21.65 9.48 7.68
N VAL A 525 -21.71 9.02 8.94
CA VAL A 525 -21.06 7.78 9.40
C VAL A 525 -21.94 6.60 9.04
N ARG A 526 -21.76 6.05 7.85
CA ARG A 526 -22.49 4.89 7.35
C ARG A 526 -21.76 4.25 6.16
N ALA A 527 -22.00 2.97 5.95
CA ALA A 527 -21.71 2.29 4.69
C ALA A 527 -22.96 2.30 3.80
N ASP A 528 -22.80 2.54 2.53
CA ASP A 528 -23.88 2.46 1.55
C ASP A 528 -23.59 1.35 0.53
N MET A 529 -24.55 0.45 0.32
CA MET A 529 -24.48 -0.59 -0.70
C MET A 529 -25.10 -0.07 -1.99
N ILE A 530 -24.37 -0.16 -3.10
CA ILE A 530 -24.80 0.38 -4.39
C ILE A 530 -24.72 -0.62 -5.52
N TYR A 531 -25.52 -0.37 -6.56
CA TYR A 531 -25.41 -0.99 -7.87
C TYR A 531 -25.68 0.05 -8.94
N TYR A 532 -24.93 0.01 -10.04
CA TYR A 532 -25.22 0.80 -11.23
C TYR A 532 -24.69 0.14 -12.49
N LYS A 533 -25.35 0.48 -13.63
CA LYS A 533 -24.91 0.04 -14.96
C LYS A 533 -23.92 1.04 -15.54
N THR A 534 -22.91 0.51 -16.21
CA THR A 534 -21.91 1.27 -16.95
C THR A 534 -22.14 1.08 -18.46
N PRO A 535 -21.47 1.83 -19.34
CA PRO A 535 -21.59 1.65 -20.79
C PRO A 535 -21.35 0.19 -21.22
N ASN A 536 -21.93 -0.18 -22.39
CA ASN A 536 -21.71 -1.48 -23.03
C ASN A 536 -22.10 -2.70 -22.17
N ASP A 537 -23.22 -2.62 -21.43
CA ASP A 537 -23.72 -3.65 -20.51
C ASP A 537 -22.79 -4.00 -19.33
N GLY A 538 -21.85 -3.13 -19.03
CA GLY A 538 -21.07 -3.21 -17.81
C GLY A 538 -21.89 -2.85 -16.56
N ALA A 539 -21.37 -3.20 -15.40
CA ALA A 539 -22.01 -2.86 -14.13
C ALA A 539 -21.02 -2.89 -12.97
N LEU A 540 -21.40 -2.19 -11.89
CA LEU A 540 -20.70 -2.24 -10.62
C LEU A 540 -21.67 -2.55 -9.48
N PHE A 541 -21.24 -3.43 -8.59
CA PHE A 541 -21.85 -3.67 -7.27
C PHE A 541 -20.82 -3.42 -6.18
N ALA A 542 -21.20 -2.75 -5.09
CA ALA A 542 -20.31 -2.47 -3.97
C ALA A 542 -21.08 -2.43 -2.64
N PRO A 543 -20.63 -3.15 -1.59
CA PRO A 543 -21.23 -3.07 -0.24
C PRO A 543 -20.70 -1.89 0.59
N GLY A 544 -19.53 -1.33 0.28
CA GLY A 544 -18.97 -0.16 0.96
C GLY A 544 -18.49 -0.38 2.39
N SER A 545 -17.97 -1.58 2.71
CA SER A 545 -17.46 -1.88 4.04
C SER A 545 -16.29 -2.86 4.00
N LEU A 546 -15.28 -2.58 4.81
CA LEU A 546 -14.11 -3.43 4.98
C LEU A 546 -14.46 -4.76 5.66
N SER A 547 -15.43 -4.79 6.57
CA SER A 547 -15.82 -6.00 7.30
C SER A 547 -16.74 -6.95 6.54
N TRP A 548 -17.24 -6.58 5.34
CA TRP A 548 -18.21 -7.35 4.57
C TRP A 548 -17.80 -8.82 4.38
N CYS A 549 -16.59 -9.08 3.89
CA CYS A 549 -16.13 -10.43 3.61
C CYS A 549 -16.01 -11.30 4.87
N GLY A 550 -15.79 -10.71 6.03
CA GLY A 550 -15.73 -11.41 7.32
C GLY A 550 -17.06 -12.02 7.77
N SER A 551 -18.17 -11.69 7.11
CA SER A 551 -19.51 -12.25 7.40
C SER A 551 -19.88 -13.43 6.49
N LEU A 552 -19.12 -13.70 5.43
CA LEU A 552 -19.46 -14.69 4.40
C LEU A 552 -19.59 -16.12 4.93
N SER A 553 -18.71 -16.54 5.84
CA SER A 553 -18.66 -17.90 6.37
C SER A 553 -19.64 -18.16 7.52
N TYR A 554 -20.33 -17.13 8.04
CA TYR A 554 -21.27 -17.29 9.13
C TYR A 554 -22.36 -18.35 8.81
N ASN A 555 -22.74 -19.12 9.82
CA ASN A 555 -23.74 -20.18 9.72
C ASN A 555 -23.46 -21.17 8.56
N ASN A 556 -22.21 -21.62 8.44
CA ASN A 556 -21.77 -22.50 7.36
C ASN A 556 -22.13 -21.95 5.97
N TYR A 557 -21.81 -20.67 5.73
CA TYR A 557 -22.04 -19.92 4.48
C TYR A 557 -23.51 -19.76 4.07
N ASN A 558 -24.44 -20.14 4.96
CA ASN A 558 -25.88 -20.00 4.75
C ASN A 558 -26.43 -18.78 5.48
N ASN A 559 -26.21 -17.60 4.89
CA ASN A 559 -26.60 -16.30 5.44
C ASN A 559 -26.91 -15.31 4.31
N ASN A 560 -27.49 -14.16 4.68
CA ASN A 560 -27.92 -13.14 3.70
C ASN A 560 -26.74 -12.41 3.03
N VAL A 561 -25.61 -12.19 3.71
CA VAL A 561 -24.40 -11.60 3.11
C VAL A 561 -23.85 -12.50 2.01
N SER A 562 -23.69 -13.78 2.33
CA SER A 562 -23.27 -14.83 1.36
C SER A 562 -24.25 -14.92 0.17
N LYS A 563 -25.56 -14.85 0.43
CA LYS A 563 -26.59 -14.95 -0.62
C LYS A 563 -26.54 -13.75 -1.58
N ILE A 564 -26.42 -12.53 -1.05
CA ILE A 564 -26.33 -11.30 -1.85
C ILE A 564 -25.10 -11.34 -2.77
N LEU A 565 -23.93 -11.70 -2.23
CA LEU A 565 -22.70 -11.79 -3.02
C LEU A 565 -22.79 -12.90 -4.08
N GLU A 566 -23.36 -14.06 -3.73
CA GLU A 566 -23.57 -15.15 -4.69
C GLU A 566 -24.48 -14.72 -5.84
N ASN A 567 -25.59 -14.04 -5.54
CA ASN A 567 -26.51 -13.53 -6.56
C ASN A 567 -25.79 -12.51 -7.47
N ALA A 568 -25.03 -11.57 -6.91
CA ALA A 568 -24.31 -10.55 -7.67
C ALA A 568 -23.28 -11.20 -8.63
N ILE A 569 -22.44 -12.12 -8.14
CA ILE A 569 -21.44 -12.80 -8.97
C ILE A 569 -22.10 -13.64 -10.06
N ARG A 570 -23.07 -14.49 -9.70
CA ARG A 570 -23.76 -15.34 -10.68
C ARG A 570 -24.54 -14.51 -11.70
N GLY A 571 -25.12 -13.39 -11.28
CA GLY A 571 -25.77 -12.43 -12.18
C GLY A 571 -24.77 -11.80 -13.15
N PHE A 572 -23.61 -11.37 -12.68
CA PHE A 572 -22.58 -10.77 -13.51
C PHE A 572 -21.90 -11.75 -14.46
N LEU A 573 -21.84 -13.03 -14.10
CA LEU A 573 -21.30 -14.07 -14.97
C LEU A 573 -22.28 -14.58 -16.05
N LYS A 574 -23.57 -14.22 -15.96
CA LYS A 574 -24.56 -14.57 -17.00
C LYS A 574 -24.24 -13.86 -18.32
N GLU A 575 -24.38 -14.58 -19.42
CA GLU A 575 -24.27 -13.99 -20.73
C GLU A 575 -25.53 -13.16 -21.07
N GLY A 576 -25.33 -12.08 -21.82
CA GLY A 576 -26.37 -11.14 -22.18
C GLY A 576 -26.57 -9.97 -21.22
N PRO A 577 -27.56 -9.10 -21.52
CA PRO A 577 -27.78 -7.88 -20.72
C PRO A 577 -28.26 -8.19 -19.30
N LEU A 578 -27.82 -7.38 -18.37
CA LEU A 578 -28.30 -7.41 -16.99
C LEU A 578 -29.73 -6.88 -16.91
N PRO A 579 -30.55 -7.37 -15.96
CA PRO A 579 -31.93 -6.92 -15.75
C PRO A 579 -32.10 -5.43 -15.63
#